data_ade8665af79c64efeebfd9062c2ed9ae
#
_entry.id   ade8665af79c64efeebfd9062c2ed9ae
#
_cell.length_a   1.000
_cell.length_b   1.000
_cell.length_c   1.000
_cell.angle_alpha   90.00
_cell.angle_beta   90.00
_cell.angle_gamma   90.00
#
_symmetry.space_group_name_H-M   'P 1'
#
loop_
_entity.id
_entity.type
_entity.pdbx_description
1 polymer ?
#
loop_
_entity_poly.entity_id
_entity_poly.type
_entity_poly.pdbx_seq_one_letter_code
_entity_poly.pdbx_strand_id
1 'polypeptide(L)'
;DGLPSVKYFADKVFLSPNYFGDLIKKETGKSAQEYIQTRMIDLAKEMIAGTEKTVSQIAYELGFQYSQHFNRIFKKNVGYTPGEYRKLQI
;
A
#
# COMPACT_ATOMS: atom_id res chain seq x y z
N ASP A 1 -3.38 -4.06 -13.78
CA ASP A 1 -2.75 -2.86 -13.31
C ASP A 1 -2.05 -3.17 -12.01
N GLY A 2 -1.69 -3.60 -11.24
CA GLY A 2 -0.78 -3.88 -10.15
C GLY A 2 -1.20 -3.37 -8.78
N LEU A 3 -2.35 -2.69 -8.68
CA LEU A 3 -2.83 -2.25 -7.37
C LEU A 3 -3.44 -3.41 -6.60
N PRO A 4 -3.15 -3.55 -5.29
CA PRO A 4 -3.86 -4.51 -4.46
C PRO A 4 -5.37 -4.24 -4.49
N SER A 5 -6.16 -5.28 -4.61
CA SER A 5 -7.62 -5.18 -4.69
C SER A 5 -8.25 -5.24 -3.31
N VAL A 6 -9.51 -4.83 -3.25
CA VAL A 6 -10.30 -4.98 -2.01
C VAL A 6 -10.33 -6.45 -1.58
N LYS A 7 -10.46 -7.37 -2.57
CA LYS A 7 -10.46 -8.80 -2.27
C LYS A 7 -9.15 -9.23 -1.62
N TYR A 8 -8.02 -8.74 -2.14
CA TYR A 8 -6.71 -9.08 -1.59
C TYR A 8 -6.62 -8.72 -0.11
N PHE A 9 -7.02 -7.50 0.24
CA PHE A 9 -6.95 -7.05 1.63
C PHE A 9 -8.01 -7.72 2.50
N ALA A 10 -9.20 -7.97 1.97
CA ALA A 10 -10.24 -8.68 2.70
C ALA A 10 -9.78 -10.09 3.04
N ASP A 11 -9.13 -10.79 2.09
CA ASP A 11 -8.58 -12.11 2.35
C ASP A 11 -7.51 -12.07 3.45
N LYS A 12 -6.69 -11.04 3.47
CA LYS A 12 -5.66 -10.87 4.50
C LYS A 12 -6.25 -10.72 5.91
N VAL A 13 -7.43 -10.12 6.02
CA VAL A 13 -8.08 -9.92 7.32
C VAL A 13 -9.26 -10.88 7.53
N PHE A 14 -9.42 -11.87 6.65
CA PHE A 14 -10.43 -12.92 6.74
C PHE A 14 -11.86 -12.38 6.71
N LEU A 15 -12.11 -11.31 5.94
CA LEU A 15 -13.43 -10.73 5.75
C LEU A 15 -13.84 -10.82 4.30
N SER A 16 -15.16 -10.85 4.03
CA SER A 16 -15.61 -10.78 2.65
C SER A 16 -15.32 -9.39 2.08
N PRO A 17 -15.07 -9.27 0.77
CA PRO A 17 -14.82 -7.95 0.17
C PRO A 17 -15.95 -6.94 0.41
N ASN A 18 -17.21 -7.40 0.32
CA ASN A 18 -18.35 -6.50 0.53
C ASN A 18 -18.42 -6.01 1.97
N TYR A 19 -18.26 -6.93 2.93
CA TYR A 19 -18.28 -6.57 4.34
C TYR A 19 -17.14 -5.59 4.66
N PHE A 20 -15.94 -5.89 4.14
CA PHE A 20 -14.77 -5.04 4.35
C PHE A 20 -15.01 -3.64 3.80
N GLY A 21 -15.54 -3.54 2.58
CA GLY A 21 -15.82 -2.26 1.96
C GLY A 21 -16.84 -1.43 2.74
N ASP A 22 -17.92 -2.07 3.17
CA ASP A 22 -18.97 -1.39 3.94
C ASP A 22 -18.43 -0.92 5.29
N LEU A 23 -17.67 -1.76 5.96
CA LEU A 23 -17.09 -1.41 7.26
C LEU A 23 -16.16 -0.22 7.14
N ILE A 24 -15.27 -0.22 6.16
CA ILE A 24 -14.31 0.87 5.97
C ILE A 24 -15.03 2.18 5.67
N LYS A 25 -16.02 2.15 4.78
CA LYS A 25 -16.77 3.36 4.42
C LYS A 25 -17.51 3.93 5.64
N LYS A 26 -18.10 3.05 6.45
CA LYS A 26 -18.84 3.45 7.65
C LYS A 26 -17.91 4.08 8.68
N GLU A 27 -16.73 3.48 8.89
CA GLU A 27 -15.82 3.93 9.94
C GLU A 27 -15.00 5.15 9.56
N THR A 28 -14.63 5.28 8.27
CA THR A 28 -13.67 6.31 7.84
C THR A 28 -14.28 7.35 6.89
N GLY A 29 -15.44 7.07 6.31
CA GLY A 29 -16.02 7.91 5.27
C GLY A 29 -15.31 7.80 3.93
N LYS A 30 -14.26 6.98 3.81
CA LYS A 30 -13.50 6.77 2.59
C LYS A 30 -13.97 5.50 1.90
N SER A 31 -13.80 5.44 0.57
CA SER A 31 -14.02 4.18 -0.13
C SER A 31 -12.97 3.16 0.30
N ALA A 32 -13.28 1.88 0.10
CA ALA A 32 -12.33 0.82 0.45
C ALA A 32 -11.01 0.98 -0.31
N GLN A 33 -11.06 1.41 -1.58
CA GLN A 33 -9.86 1.61 -2.37
C GLN A 33 -8.98 2.73 -1.81
N GLU A 34 -9.59 3.83 -1.43
CA GLU A 34 -8.86 4.96 -0.83
C GLU A 34 -8.23 4.55 0.49
N TYR A 35 -8.97 3.84 1.34
CA TYR A 35 -8.46 3.37 2.61
C TYR A 35 -7.28 2.41 2.40
N ILE A 36 -7.44 1.45 1.50
CA ILE A 36 -6.40 0.46 1.20
C ILE A 36 -5.14 1.16 0.70
N GLN A 37 -5.30 2.14 -0.20
CA GLN A 37 -4.15 2.86 -0.72
C GLN A 37 -3.41 3.60 0.40
N THR A 38 -4.14 4.27 1.29
CA THR A 38 -3.55 4.97 2.43
C THR A 38 -2.79 4.00 3.34
N ARG A 39 -3.42 2.88 3.70
CA ARG A 39 -2.78 1.89 4.57
C ARG A 39 -1.58 1.25 3.91
N MET A 40 -1.66 0.99 2.61
CA MET A 40 -0.55 0.41 1.85
C MET A 40 0.66 1.36 1.84
N ILE A 41 0.41 2.66 1.66
CA ILE A 41 1.50 3.65 1.69
C ILE A 41 2.12 3.72 3.08
N ASP A 42 1.32 3.69 4.14
CA ASP A 42 1.84 3.70 5.51
C ASP A 42 2.74 2.48 5.77
N LEU A 43 2.28 1.29 5.37
CA LEU A 43 3.08 0.07 5.49
C LEU A 43 4.36 0.15 4.67
N ALA A 44 4.27 0.71 3.46
CA ALA A 44 5.44 0.88 2.61
C ALA A 44 6.49 1.76 3.28
N LYS A 45 6.06 2.86 3.89
CA LYS A 45 6.98 3.74 4.61
C LYS A 45 7.70 3.00 5.74
N GLU A 46 6.97 2.20 6.51
CA GLU A 46 7.55 1.43 7.60
C GLU A 46 8.58 0.42 7.08
N MET A 47 8.25 -0.28 6.00
CA MET A 47 9.14 -1.28 5.42
C MET A 47 10.40 -0.65 4.80
N ILE A 48 10.23 0.49 4.13
CA ILE A 48 11.35 1.19 3.51
C ILE A 48 12.32 1.73 4.58
N ALA A 49 11.78 2.29 5.65
CA ALA A 49 12.59 2.87 6.71
C ALA A 49 13.13 1.82 7.69
N GLY A 50 12.37 0.76 7.95
CA GLY A 50 12.67 -0.19 9.01
C GLY A 50 13.31 -1.50 8.57
N THR A 51 13.50 -1.73 7.27
CA THR A 51 14.11 -2.97 6.78
C THR A 51 15.15 -2.67 5.71
N GLU A 52 15.96 -3.68 5.38
CA GLU A 52 16.94 -3.58 4.30
C GLU A 52 16.42 -4.21 3.00
N LYS A 53 15.14 -4.56 2.95
CA LYS A 53 14.54 -5.12 1.74
C LYS A 53 14.63 -4.13 0.59
N THR A 54 14.81 -4.68 -0.62
CA THR A 54 14.81 -3.80 -1.81
C THR A 54 13.42 -3.25 -2.05
N VAL A 55 13.35 -2.14 -2.78
CA VAL A 55 12.07 -1.54 -3.15
C VAL A 55 11.20 -2.54 -3.92
N SER A 56 11.81 -3.32 -4.81
CA SER A 56 11.08 -4.35 -5.56
C SER A 56 10.50 -5.42 -4.66
N GLN A 57 11.27 -5.87 -3.67
CA GLN A 57 10.76 -6.85 -2.71
C GLN A 57 9.57 -6.30 -1.94
N ILE A 58 9.67 -5.06 -1.49
CA ILE A 58 8.58 -4.40 -0.76
C ILE A 58 7.34 -4.30 -1.64
N ALA A 59 7.50 -3.90 -2.90
CA ALA A 59 6.38 -3.79 -3.84
C ALA A 59 5.67 -5.13 -4.01
N TYR A 60 6.42 -6.20 -4.18
CA TYR A 60 5.83 -7.53 -4.35
C TYR A 60 5.14 -8.01 -3.07
N GLU A 61 5.72 -7.75 -1.91
CA GLU A 61 5.10 -8.14 -0.65
C GLU A 61 3.80 -7.38 -0.39
N LEU A 62 3.68 -6.17 -0.92
CA LEU A 62 2.46 -5.38 -0.83
C LEU A 62 1.42 -5.73 -1.89
N GLY A 63 1.73 -6.67 -2.78
CA GLY A 63 0.78 -7.16 -3.75
C GLY A 63 0.87 -6.51 -5.13
N PHE A 64 1.90 -5.72 -5.39
CA PHE A 64 2.10 -5.12 -6.72
C PHE A 64 2.69 -6.13 -7.67
N GLN A 65 2.15 -6.17 -8.87
CA GLN A 65 2.68 -7.02 -9.93
C GLN A 65 3.97 -6.43 -10.52
N TYR A 66 4.06 -5.10 -10.58
CA TYR A 66 5.21 -4.39 -11.13
C TYR A 66 5.69 -3.32 -10.16
N SER A 67 6.98 -3.31 -9.89
CA SER A 67 7.56 -2.34 -8.96
C SER A 67 7.46 -0.90 -9.46
N GLN A 68 7.47 -0.70 -10.79
CA GLN A 68 7.29 0.63 -11.38
C GLN A 68 5.96 1.25 -10.99
N HIS A 69 4.91 0.44 -10.93
CA HIS A 69 3.59 0.92 -10.54
C HIS A 69 3.59 1.36 -9.08
N PHE A 70 4.21 0.57 -8.22
CA PHE A 70 4.38 0.92 -6.82
C PHE A 70 5.15 2.24 -6.67
N ASN A 71 6.27 2.38 -7.37
CA ASN A 71 7.09 3.59 -7.30
C ASN A 71 6.28 4.83 -7.67
N ARG A 72 5.48 4.74 -8.71
CA ARG A 72 4.66 5.86 -9.18
C ARG A 72 3.62 6.26 -8.14
N ILE A 73 2.93 5.29 -7.57
CA ILE A 73 1.89 5.54 -6.58
C ILE A 73 2.50 6.08 -5.28
N PHE A 74 3.62 5.52 -4.86
CA PHE A 74 4.32 6.00 -3.67
C PHE A 74 4.74 7.46 -3.85
N LYS A 75 5.38 7.78 -4.97
CA LYS A 75 5.82 9.15 -5.23
C LYS A 75 4.65 10.13 -5.30
N LYS A 76 3.54 9.72 -5.91
CA LYS A 76 2.34 10.56 -5.99
C LYS A 76 1.78 10.90 -4.61
N ASN A 77 1.83 9.97 -3.68
CA ASN A 77 1.23 10.14 -2.35
C ASN A 77 2.21 10.72 -1.33
N VAL A 78 3.50 10.46 -1.47
CA VAL A 78 4.52 10.84 -0.49
C VAL A 78 5.35 12.05 -0.95
N GLY A 79 5.47 12.24 -2.26
CA GLY A 79 6.29 13.32 -2.82
C GLY A 79 7.70 12.90 -3.15
N TYR A 80 8.11 11.70 -2.78
CA TYR A 80 9.44 11.13 -3.05
C TYR A 80 9.29 9.72 -3.56
N THR A 81 10.24 9.26 -4.38
CA THR A 81 10.29 7.85 -4.72
C THR A 81 10.66 7.04 -3.48
N PRO A 82 10.35 5.73 -3.46
CA PRO A 82 10.77 4.90 -2.33
C PRO A 82 12.27 4.95 -2.05
N GLY A 83 13.10 4.98 -3.09
CA GLY A 83 14.54 5.09 -2.91
C GLY A 83 14.97 6.41 -2.31
N GLU A 84 14.35 7.51 -2.76
CA GLU A 84 14.61 8.83 -2.19
C GLU A 84 14.17 8.91 -0.74
N TYR A 85 12.98 8.35 -0.46
CA TYR A 85 12.45 8.33 0.89
C TYR A 85 13.37 7.59 1.86
N ARG A 86 13.94 6.46 1.40
CA ARG A 86 14.89 5.69 2.22
C ARG A 86 16.11 6.53 2.59
N LYS A 87 16.60 7.33 1.66
CA LYS A 87 17.76 8.20 1.92
C LYS A 87 17.46 9.26 2.95
N LEU A 88 16.21 9.72 3.03
CA LEU A 88 15.81 10.73 4.00
C LEU A 88 15.77 10.19 5.44
N GLN A 89 15.81 8.87 5.62
CA GLN A 89 15.72 8.24 6.93
C GLN A 89 17.06 8.04 7.61
N ILE A 90 18.10 8.67 7.12
CA ILE A 90 19.45 8.58 7.70
C ILE A 90 19.55 9.41 8.97
#